data_c76a0cf8659c6ea3eedd57042ee63ba7
#
_entry.id   c76a0cf8659c6ea3eedd57042ee63ba7
#
_cell.length_a   1.000
_cell.length_b   1.000
_cell.length_c   1.000
_cell.angle_alpha   90.00
_cell.angle_beta   90.00
_cell.angle_gamma   90.00
#
_symmetry.space_group_name_H-M   'P 1'
#
loop_
_entity.id
_entity.type
_entity.pdbx_description
1 polymer ?
#
loop_
_entity_poly.entity_id
_entity_poly.type
_entity_poly.pdbx_seq_one_letter_code
_entity_poly.pdbx_strand_id
1 'polypeptide(L)'
;MARKTYTEEDRARVRQALLDTGLNMAVSKGLKGLHLAELAAAVGISKPYFYTFFDSLEDFSLQMMEEQRCRLLRLLEQELARPEGTWEEHVESFFRTILRHRENGILVMTQGEEADLHSRLTPERFQDFRPGQREFFLRLMGLLDIRQEECAPEVQAILVICLRLV
;
A
#
# COMPACT_ATOMS: atom_id res chain seq x y z
N MET A 1 20.95 -12.22 -30.99
CA MET A 1 20.58 -12.21 -29.54
C MET A 1 19.16 -12.72 -29.40
N ALA A 2 18.93 -13.85 -28.73
CA ALA A 2 17.60 -14.41 -28.53
C ALA A 2 16.76 -13.44 -27.68
N ARG A 3 15.59 -13.07 -28.17
CA ARG A 3 14.61 -12.25 -27.46
C ARG A 3 14.10 -13.11 -26.29
N LYS A 4 14.45 -12.77 -25.06
CA LYS A 4 13.98 -13.46 -23.86
C LYS A 4 12.46 -13.32 -23.81
N THR A 5 11.74 -14.38 -24.14
CA THR A 5 10.28 -14.41 -24.03
C THR A 5 9.95 -14.61 -22.55
N TYR A 6 9.42 -13.58 -21.90
CA TYR A 6 8.94 -13.68 -20.52
C TYR A 6 7.63 -14.47 -20.51
N THR A 7 7.54 -15.47 -19.64
CA THR A 7 6.29 -16.16 -19.37
C THR A 7 5.36 -15.28 -18.54
N GLU A 8 4.08 -15.59 -18.44
CA GLU A 8 3.15 -14.88 -17.55
C GLU A 8 3.63 -14.93 -16.08
N GLU A 9 4.21 -16.03 -15.66
CA GLU A 9 4.79 -16.20 -14.33
C GLU A 9 6.02 -15.30 -14.11
N ASP A 10 6.88 -15.16 -15.13
CA ASP A 10 8.00 -14.21 -15.08
C ASP A 10 7.49 -12.77 -15.00
N ARG A 11 6.44 -12.43 -15.75
CA ARG A 11 5.81 -11.10 -15.70
C ARG A 11 5.23 -10.80 -14.33
N ALA A 12 4.47 -11.75 -13.75
CA ALA A 12 3.90 -11.59 -12.41
C ALA A 12 5.00 -11.37 -11.36
N ARG A 13 6.11 -12.13 -11.46
CA ARG A 13 7.27 -12.02 -10.58
C ARG A 13 7.96 -10.67 -10.69
N VAL A 14 8.16 -10.16 -11.92
CA VAL A 14 8.74 -8.83 -12.16
C VAL A 14 7.81 -7.73 -11.63
N ARG A 15 6.51 -7.84 -11.88
CA ARG A 15 5.52 -6.88 -11.37
C ARG A 15 5.54 -6.82 -9.84
N GLN A 16 5.57 -7.97 -9.17
CA GLN A 16 5.64 -8.05 -7.72
C GLN A 16 6.95 -7.46 -7.20
N ALA A 17 8.09 -7.77 -7.82
CA ALA A 17 9.39 -7.21 -7.45
C ALA A 17 9.41 -5.68 -7.60
N LEU A 18 8.74 -5.12 -8.61
CA LEU A 18 8.58 -3.67 -8.77
C LEU A 18 7.79 -3.06 -7.59
N LEU A 19 6.65 -3.64 -7.22
CA LEU A 19 5.83 -3.17 -6.11
C LEU A 19 6.58 -3.23 -4.77
N ASP A 20 7.29 -4.33 -4.50
CA ASP A 20 8.07 -4.52 -3.28
C ASP A 20 9.24 -3.54 -3.19
N THR A 21 9.99 -3.39 -4.28
CA THR A 21 11.14 -2.49 -4.35
C THR A 21 10.68 -1.04 -4.24
N GLY A 22 9.61 -0.68 -4.94
CA GLY A 22 9.04 0.66 -4.91
C GLY A 22 8.54 1.04 -3.52
N LEU A 23 7.87 0.13 -2.82
CA LEU A 23 7.41 0.34 -1.45
C LEU A 23 8.61 0.58 -0.51
N ASN A 24 9.65 -0.25 -0.58
CA ASN A 24 10.86 -0.08 0.22
C ASN A 24 11.57 1.25 -0.06
N MET A 25 11.62 1.68 -1.33
CA MET A 25 12.17 2.98 -1.71
C MET A 25 11.31 4.12 -1.15
N ALA A 26 9.98 4.04 -1.27
CA ALA A 26 9.06 5.05 -0.77
C ALA A 26 9.10 5.15 0.77
N VAL A 27 9.19 4.03 1.49
CA VAL A 27 9.37 4.01 2.97
C VAL A 27 10.66 4.70 3.39
N SER A 28 11.74 4.52 2.64
CA SER A 28 13.06 5.08 3.00
C SER A 28 13.24 6.54 2.59
N LYS A 29 12.72 6.94 1.43
CA LYS A 29 12.99 8.24 0.79
C LYS A 29 11.74 9.12 0.61
N GLY A 30 10.55 8.64 0.98
CA GLY A 30 9.25 9.24 0.63
C GLY A 30 8.86 9.02 -0.83
N LEU A 31 7.60 9.31 -1.18
CA LEU A 31 7.11 9.18 -2.57
C LEU A 31 7.87 10.08 -3.56
N LYS A 32 8.29 11.27 -3.13
CA LYS A 32 9.09 12.20 -3.96
C LYS A 32 10.47 11.64 -4.32
N GLY A 33 11.01 10.75 -3.48
CA GLY A 33 12.28 10.07 -3.72
C GLY A 33 12.15 8.82 -4.60
N LEU A 34 10.95 8.48 -5.05
CA LEU A 34 10.72 7.35 -5.94
C LEU A 34 11.00 7.75 -7.39
N HIS A 35 12.14 7.30 -7.91
CA HIS A 35 12.58 7.59 -9.27
C HIS A 35 12.56 6.34 -10.14
N LEU A 36 11.84 6.42 -11.28
CA LEU A 36 11.70 5.30 -12.22
C LEU A 36 13.05 4.69 -12.64
N ALA A 37 14.09 5.52 -12.82
CA ALA A 37 15.40 5.02 -13.23
C ALA A 37 16.04 4.12 -12.18
N GLU A 38 15.95 4.52 -10.92
CA GLU A 38 16.47 3.74 -9.79
C GLU A 38 15.66 2.47 -9.56
N LEU A 39 14.32 2.58 -9.62
CA LEU A 39 13.41 1.45 -9.47
C LEU A 39 13.65 0.39 -10.55
N ALA A 40 13.71 0.78 -11.81
CA ALA A 40 13.95 -0.14 -12.92
C ALA A 40 15.33 -0.82 -12.82
N ALA A 41 16.36 -0.04 -12.46
CA ALA A 41 17.72 -0.57 -12.25
C ALA A 41 17.76 -1.56 -11.08
N ALA A 42 17.09 -1.27 -9.97
CA ALA A 42 17.06 -2.14 -8.79
C ALA A 42 16.39 -3.51 -9.07
N VAL A 43 15.38 -3.53 -9.95
CA VAL A 43 14.69 -4.77 -10.38
C VAL A 43 15.40 -5.44 -11.58
N GLY A 44 16.37 -4.77 -12.20
CA GLY A 44 17.13 -5.30 -13.35
C GLY A 44 16.34 -5.26 -14.65
N ILE A 45 15.46 -4.28 -14.83
CA ILE A 45 14.67 -4.09 -16.05
C ILE A 45 14.98 -2.75 -16.72
N SER A 46 14.59 -2.61 -17.98
CA SER A 46 14.63 -1.32 -18.68
C SER A 46 13.41 -0.45 -18.37
N LYS A 47 13.56 0.88 -18.48
CA LYS A 47 12.41 1.81 -18.35
C LYS A 47 11.27 1.51 -19.34
N PRO A 48 11.51 1.20 -20.63
CA PRO A 48 10.43 0.80 -21.53
C PRO A 48 9.69 -0.46 -21.08
N TYR A 49 10.39 -1.40 -20.44
CA TYR A 49 9.76 -2.62 -19.96
C TYR A 49 8.87 -2.36 -18.73
N PHE A 50 9.21 -1.38 -17.87
CA PHE A 50 8.31 -0.93 -16.79
C PHE A 50 6.94 -0.50 -17.32
N TYR A 51 6.90 0.25 -18.42
CA TYR A 51 5.66 0.72 -19.05
C TYR A 51 4.81 -0.39 -19.69
N THR A 52 5.27 -1.64 -19.69
CA THR A 52 4.43 -2.80 -20.02
C THR A 52 3.60 -3.31 -18.84
N PHE A 53 3.83 -2.79 -17.61
CA PHE A 53 3.12 -3.14 -16.39
C PHE A 53 2.29 -1.99 -15.85
N PHE A 54 2.74 -0.76 -16.00
CA PHE A 54 2.15 0.44 -15.41
C PHE A 54 2.15 1.57 -16.44
N ASP A 55 1.04 2.30 -16.53
CA ASP A 55 0.87 3.37 -17.51
C ASP A 55 1.76 4.58 -17.19
N SER A 56 2.01 4.83 -15.91
CA SER A 56 2.84 5.94 -15.42
C SER A 56 3.47 5.61 -14.06
N LEU A 57 4.31 6.49 -13.53
CA LEU A 57 4.83 6.37 -12.17
C LEU A 57 3.75 6.66 -11.13
N GLU A 58 2.80 7.52 -11.43
CA GLU A 58 1.62 7.79 -10.61
C GLU A 58 0.71 6.56 -10.52
N ASP A 59 0.41 5.92 -11.67
CA ASP A 59 -0.34 4.67 -11.72
C ASP A 59 0.35 3.57 -10.89
N PHE A 60 1.67 3.42 -11.05
CA PHE A 60 2.48 2.53 -10.23
C PHE A 60 2.35 2.84 -8.73
N SER A 61 2.40 4.13 -8.35
CA SER A 61 2.29 4.54 -6.95
C SER A 61 0.93 4.16 -6.35
N LEU A 62 -0.16 4.33 -7.10
CA LEU A 62 -1.50 3.91 -6.68
C LEU A 62 -1.59 2.40 -6.48
N GLN A 63 -1.07 1.61 -7.43
CA GLN A 63 -1.08 0.15 -7.34
C GLN A 63 -0.18 -0.36 -6.20
N MET A 64 0.93 0.31 -5.93
CA MET A 64 1.81 0.03 -4.79
C MET A 64 1.08 0.28 -3.45
N MET A 65 0.31 1.36 -3.35
CA MET A 65 -0.50 1.66 -2.16
C MET A 65 -1.62 0.64 -1.99
N GLU A 66 -2.26 0.21 -3.08
CA GLU A 66 -3.27 -0.85 -3.03
C GLU A 66 -2.68 -2.18 -2.53
N GLU A 67 -1.52 -2.56 -3.03
CA GLU A 67 -0.80 -3.74 -2.55
C GLU A 67 -0.46 -3.63 -1.06
N GLN A 68 -0.04 -2.44 -0.59
CA GLN A 68 0.18 -2.22 0.84
C GLN A 68 -1.09 -2.40 1.66
N ARG A 69 -2.23 -1.86 1.22
CA ARG A 69 -3.53 -2.05 1.90
C ARG A 69 -3.88 -3.54 2.03
N CYS A 70 -3.72 -4.28 0.94
CA CYS A 70 -3.93 -5.73 0.97
C CYS A 70 -3.01 -6.44 1.97
N ARG A 71 -1.74 -6.02 2.07
CA ARG A 71 -0.78 -6.58 3.05
C ARG A 71 -1.17 -6.28 4.48
N LEU A 72 -1.63 -5.06 4.76
CA LEU A 72 -2.08 -4.66 6.09
C LEU A 72 -3.32 -5.44 6.53
N LEU A 73 -4.28 -5.67 5.64
CA LEU A 73 -5.43 -6.54 5.95
C LEU A 73 -4.99 -7.98 6.25
N ARG A 74 -4.12 -8.54 5.42
CA ARG A 74 -3.57 -9.89 5.68
C ARG A 74 -2.80 -9.96 6.99
N LEU A 75 -2.04 -8.92 7.33
CA LEU A 75 -1.34 -8.84 8.61
C LEU A 75 -2.32 -8.87 9.78
N LEU A 76 -3.39 -8.08 9.74
CA LEU A 76 -4.41 -8.06 10.77
C LEU A 76 -5.12 -9.42 10.86
N GLU A 77 -5.52 -10.01 9.72
CA GLU A 77 -6.14 -11.34 9.68
C GLU A 77 -5.22 -12.40 10.31
N GLN A 78 -3.92 -12.36 10.04
CA GLN A 78 -2.92 -13.25 10.62
C GLN A 78 -2.73 -13.03 12.12
N GLU A 79 -2.71 -11.79 12.59
CA GLU A 79 -2.63 -11.49 14.02
C GLU A 79 -3.88 -12.01 14.76
N LEU A 80 -5.07 -11.74 14.22
CA LEU A 80 -6.34 -12.20 14.82
C LEU A 80 -6.53 -13.72 14.78
N ALA A 81 -5.88 -14.43 13.86
CA ALA A 81 -5.92 -15.89 13.74
C ALA A 81 -4.95 -16.61 14.66
N ARG A 82 -4.13 -15.91 15.44
CA ARG A 82 -3.20 -16.54 16.40
C ARG A 82 -3.96 -17.28 17.48
N PRO A 83 -3.53 -18.51 17.83
CA PRO A 83 -4.23 -19.32 18.83
C PRO A 83 -3.99 -18.84 20.26
N GLU A 84 -2.93 -18.10 20.51
CA GLU A 84 -2.51 -17.61 21.83
C GLU A 84 -2.76 -16.12 21.96
N GLY A 85 -3.27 -15.69 23.11
CA GLY A 85 -3.55 -14.29 23.40
C GLY A 85 -5.03 -13.94 23.28
N THR A 86 -5.36 -12.71 23.67
CA THR A 86 -6.71 -12.14 23.55
C THR A 86 -6.84 -11.33 22.27
N TRP A 87 -8.08 -11.04 21.88
CA TRP A 87 -8.36 -10.17 20.74
C TRP A 87 -7.69 -8.79 20.90
N GLU A 88 -7.73 -8.22 22.11
CA GLU A 88 -7.12 -6.94 22.44
C GLU A 88 -5.60 -6.96 22.26
N GLU A 89 -4.94 -8.04 22.68
CA GLU A 89 -3.49 -8.21 22.51
C GLU A 89 -3.11 -8.31 21.03
N HIS A 90 -3.92 -8.98 20.22
CA HIS A 90 -3.71 -9.09 18.77
C HIS A 90 -3.87 -7.73 18.08
N VAL A 91 -4.92 -6.99 18.42
CA VAL A 91 -5.17 -5.65 17.90
C VAL A 91 -4.05 -4.68 18.32
N GLU A 92 -3.62 -4.74 19.58
CA GLU A 92 -2.48 -3.94 20.05
C GLU A 92 -1.19 -4.27 19.27
N SER A 93 -0.91 -5.57 19.06
CA SER A 93 0.25 -6.03 18.27
C SER A 93 0.22 -5.47 16.84
N PHE A 94 -0.94 -5.52 16.19
CA PHE A 94 -1.13 -4.94 14.86
C PHE A 94 -0.86 -3.43 14.85
N PHE A 95 -1.46 -2.66 15.74
CA PHE A 95 -1.22 -1.21 15.81
C PHE A 95 0.22 -0.87 16.19
N ARG A 96 0.87 -1.65 17.05
CA ARG A 96 2.29 -1.50 17.36
C ARG A 96 3.17 -1.68 16.12
N THR A 97 2.81 -2.63 15.25
CA THR A 97 3.49 -2.84 13.96
C THR A 97 3.34 -1.62 13.04
N ILE A 98 2.13 -1.04 12.98
CA ILE A 98 1.89 0.20 12.19
C ILE A 98 2.66 1.39 12.78
N LEU A 99 2.68 1.56 14.09
CA LEU A 99 3.42 2.66 14.73
C LEU A 99 4.93 2.60 14.46
N ARG A 100 5.46 1.40 14.24
CA ARG A 100 6.84 1.17 13.78
C ARG A 100 6.95 1.07 12.26
N HIS A 101 6.15 1.84 11.55
CA HIS A 101 5.94 1.73 10.11
C HIS A 101 7.23 1.62 9.29
N ARG A 102 8.25 2.44 9.58
CA ARG A 102 9.53 2.43 8.84
C ARG A 102 10.30 1.13 9.03
N GLU A 103 10.34 0.60 10.26
CA GLU A 103 11.01 -0.66 10.58
C GLU A 103 10.30 -1.85 9.93
N ASN A 104 8.98 -1.75 9.76
CA ASN A 104 8.14 -2.80 9.21
C ASN A 104 7.84 -2.62 7.71
N GLY A 105 8.50 -1.68 7.04
CA GLY A 105 8.32 -1.48 5.60
C GLY A 105 6.93 -0.96 5.20
N ILE A 106 6.25 -0.24 6.11
CA ILE A 106 4.94 0.35 5.87
C ILE A 106 5.13 1.81 5.46
N LEU A 107 4.60 2.19 4.31
CA LEU A 107 4.60 3.57 3.84
C LEU A 107 3.54 4.37 4.60
N VAL A 108 3.98 5.47 5.19
CA VAL A 108 3.10 6.47 5.80
C VAL A 108 3.33 7.79 5.06
N MET A 109 2.31 8.25 4.37
CA MET A 109 2.39 9.53 3.64
C MET A 109 2.05 10.70 4.55
N THR A 110 2.77 11.80 4.35
CA THR A 110 2.37 13.09 4.90
C THR A 110 1.19 13.66 4.10
N GLN A 111 0.43 14.57 4.71
CA GLN A 111 -0.65 15.29 3.99
C GLN A 111 -0.15 15.97 2.71
N GLY A 112 1.10 16.49 2.73
CA GLY A 112 1.71 17.11 1.57
C GLY A 112 2.02 16.14 0.45
N GLU A 113 2.44 14.91 0.77
CA GLU A 113 2.69 13.86 -0.21
C GLU A 113 1.39 13.34 -0.81
N GLU A 114 0.36 13.17 0.00
CA GLU A 114 -0.98 12.78 -0.45
C GLU A 114 -1.56 13.84 -1.40
N ALA A 115 -1.53 15.11 -1.02
CA ALA A 115 -2.00 16.21 -1.85
C ALA A 115 -1.21 16.33 -3.17
N ASP A 116 0.10 16.14 -3.13
CA ASP A 116 0.96 16.17 -4.31
C ASP A 116 0.64 15.00 -5.26
N LEU A 117 0.45 13.79 -4.73
CA LEU A 117 0.04 12.64 -5.52
C LEU A 117 -1.34 12.88 -6.17
N HIS A 118 -2.32 13.33 -5.39
CA HIS A 118 -3.65 13.63 -5.88
C HIS A 118 -3.64 14.70 -6.97
N SER A 119 -2.78 15.73 -6.86
CA SER A 119 -2.69 16.81 -7.85
C SER A 119 -2.16 16.34 -9.21
N ARG A 120 -1.46 15.21 -9.25
CA ARG A 120 -0.91 14.59 -10.47
C ARG A 120 -1.84 13.57 -11.12
N LEU A 121 -2.88 13.14 -10.38
CA LEU A 121 -3.86 12.20 -10.89
C LEU A 121 -4.91 12.92 -11.73
N THR A 122 -5.33 12.28 -12.82
CA THR A 122 -6.55 12.74 -13.51
C THR A 122 -7.78 12.46 -12.66
N PRO A 123 -8.89 13.21 -12.83
CA PRO A 123 -10.13 12.97 -12.08
C PRO A 123 -10.62 11.53 -12.22
N GLU A 124 -10.48 10.92 -13.39
CA GLU A 124 -10.89 9.54 -13.67
C GLU A 124 -10.06 8.55 -12.83
N ARG A 125 -8.73 8.69 -12.84
CA ARG A 125 -7.82 7.83 -12.04
C ARG A 125 -8.09 7.97 -10.54
N PHE A 126 -8.39 9.16 -10.08
CA PHE A 126 -8.77 9.38 -8.68
C PHE A 126 -10.09 8.70 -8.32
N GLN A 127 -11.08 8.74 -9.23
CA GLN A 127 -12.35 8.03 -9.03
C GLN A 127 -12.17 6.51 -8.99
N ASP A 128 -11.30 5.95 -9.82
CA ASP A 128 -10.99 4.51 -9.84
C ASP A 128 -10.29 4.05 -8.56
N PHE A 129 -9.52 4.93 -7.92
CA PHE A 129 -8.79 4.60 -6.68
C PHE A 129 -9.66 4.63 -5.41
N ARG A 130 -10.67 5.50 -5.35
CA ARG A 130 -11.55 5.67 -4.18
C ARG A 130 -12.29 4.41 -3.72
N PRO A 131 -12.84 3.57 -4.62
CA PRO A 131 -13.51 2.34 -4.21
C PRO A 131 -12.62 1.40 -3.40
N GLY A 132 -11.37 1.21 -3.81
CA GLY A 132 -10.39 0.39 -3.08
C GLY A 132 -10.09 0.92 -1.68
N GLN A 133 -9.98 2.25 -1.52
CA GLN A 133 -9.84 2.87 -0.20
C GLN A 133 -11.04 2.57 0.70
N ARG A 134 -12.25 2.72 0.16
CA ARG A 134 -13.49 2.47 0.91
C ARG A 134 -13.61 0.99 1.30
N GLU A 135 -13.32 0.09 0.37
CA GLU A 135 -13.36 -1.35 0.63
C GLU A 135 -12.35 -1.76 1.71
N PHE A 136 -11.11 -1.27 1.61
CA PHE A 136 -10.11 -1.47 2.65
C PHE A 136 -10.62 -1.04 4.03
N PHE A 137 -11.22 0.16 4.11
CA PHE A 137 -11.76 0.69 5.35
C PHE A 137 -12.87 -0.19 5.93
N LEU A 138 -13.84 -0.59 5.09
CA LEU A 138 -14.95 -1.45 5.53
C LEU A 138 -14.47 -2.81 6.01
N ARG A 139 -13.49 -3.41 5.33
CA ARG A 139 -12.89 -4.68 5.76
C ARG A 139 -12.12 -4.53 7.06
N LEU A 140 -11.34 -3.46 7.21
CA LEU A 140 -10.62 -3.17 8.45
C LEU A 140 -11.57 -3.02 9.64
N MET A 141 -12.65 -2.24 9.47
CA MET A 141 -13.69 -2.06 10.48
C MET A 141 -14.34 -3.40 10.86
N GLY A 142 -14.67 -4.22 9.85
CA GLY A 142 -15.24 -5.54 10.08
C GLY A 142 -14.32 -6.48 10.85
N LEU A 143 -13.02 -6.49 10.55
CA LEU A 143 -12.03 -7.31 11.27
C LEU A 143 -11.82 -6.83 12.72
N LEU A 144 -11.95 -5.54 12.95
CA LEU A 144 -11.84 -4.94 14.29
C LEU A 144 -13.17 -4.96 15.08
N ASP A 145 -14.22 -5.57 14.54
CA ASP A 145 -15.59 -5.60 15.11
C ASP A 145 -16.12 -4.19 15.47
N ILE A 146 -15.73 -3.19 14.69
CA ILE A 146 -16.15 -1.81 14.90
C ILE A 146 -17.41 -1.56 14.06
N ARG A 147 -18.54 -1.37 14.72
CA ARG A 147 -19.79 -1.01 14.05
C ARG A 147 -19.81 0.48 13.73
N GLN A 148 -20.14 0.80 12.50
CA GLN A 148 -20.17 2.18 12.02
C GLN A 148 -21.14 3.08 12.83
N GLU A 149 -22.19 2.49 13.40
CA GLU A 149 -23.21 3.15 14.21
C GLU A 149 -22.77 3.41 15.66
N GLU A 150 -21.79 2.66 16.15
CA GLU A 150 -21.26 2.73 17.52
C GLU A 150 -19.96 3.52 17.60
N CYS A 151 -19.42 3.91 16.46
CA CYS A 151 -18.14 4.60 16.39
C CYS A 151 -18.34 6.08 16.73
N ALA A 152 -17.90 6.48 17.92
CA ALA A 152 -17.86 7.89 18.28
C ALA A 152 -17.06 8.68 17.22
N PRO A 153 -17.45 9.94 16.92
CA PRO A 153 -16.76 10.78 15.92
C PRO A 153 -15.23 10.85 16.14
N GLU A 154 -14.79 10.77 17.38
CA GLU A 154 -13.38 10.75 17.76
C GLU A 154 -12.67 9.49 17.30
N VAL A 155 -13.32 8.33 17.42
CA VAL A 155 -12.77 7.03 16.96
C VAL A 155 -12.75 6.99 15.44
N GLN A 156 -13.79 7.53 14.77
CA GLN A 156 -13.78 7.71 13.33
C GLN A 156 -12.63 8.62 12.89
N ALA A 157 -12.40 9.73 13.60
CA ALA A 157 -11.29 10.64 13.32
C ALA A 157 -9.93 9.95 13.51
N ILE A 158 -9.76 9.18 14.59
CA ILE A 158 -8.54 8.41 14.85
C ILE A 158 -8.34 7.35 13.78
N LEU A 159 -9.37 6.60 13.41
CA LEU A 159 -9.32 5.62 12.33
C LEU A 159 -8.98 6.26 10.99
N VAL A 160 -9.59 7.41 10.67
CA VAL A 160 -9.27 8.18 9.46
C VAL A 160 -7.83 8.70 9.51
N ILE A 161 -7.35 9.15 10.67
CA ILE A 161 -5.95 9.54 10.86
C ILE A 161 -5.03 8.33 10.70
N CYS A 162 -5.33 7.22 11.38
CA CYS A 162 -4.56 5.98 11.22
C CYS A 162 -4.61 5.44 9.77
N LEU A 163 -5.67 5.70 9.03
CA LEU A 163 -5.88 5.25 7.66
C LEU A 163 -5.40 6.26 6.59
N ARG A 164 -5.23 7.52 6.95
CA ARG A 164 -4.39 8.46 6.15
C ARG A 164 -2.92 8.09 6.21
N LEU A 165 -2.57 7.20 7.12
CA LEU A 165 -1.26 6.58 7.22
C LEU A 165 -1.06 5.45 6.17
N VAL A 166 -2.07 5.19 5.32
CA VAL A 166 -2.02 4.13 4.31
C VAL A 166 -2.38 4.75 2.94
#